data_79507b60cf2883f6ae3e46390a6eaf6c
#
_entry.id   79507b60cf2883f6ae3e46390a6eaf6c
#
_cell.length_a   1.000
_cell.length_b   1.000
_cell.length_c   1.000
_cell.angle_alpha   90.00
_cell.angle_beta   90.00
_cell.angle_gamma   90.00
#
_symmetry.space_group_name_H-M   'P 1'
#
loop_
_entity.id
_entity.type
_entity.pdbx_description
1 polymer ?
#
loop_
_entity_poly.entity_id
_entity_poly.type
_entity_poly.pdbx_seq_one_letter_code
_entity_poly.pdbx_strand_id
1 'polypeptide(L)'
;PESHLTETSPLVTEENRKKLFEEWTPYWDLSKQYLLEKSPPNLVRTRFLQAMFPDSYFIVTLRHPLAVSYPTRAWSKKYRIYWRRLPRIFEHWLVCHEIFLQDQKYLKNALILNYEQFVADPSNYTNKIYDFLGLSPFPNNQKVLSSVNKKYFSMWEKDQKGFLSGFVARRMISRFETRLNRFGYSLVDVERADSIAE
;
A
#
# COMPACT_ATOMS: atom_id res chain seq x y z
N PRO A 1 0.05 12.81 -11.89
CA PRO A 1 1.44 12.50 -12.21
C PRO A 1 1.50 11.49 -13.35
N GLU A 2 2.57 11.53 -14.11
CA GLU A 2 2.81 10.72 -15.32
C GLU A 2 2.70 9.20 -15.11
N SER A 3 2.81 8.72 -13.86
CA SER A 3 2.71 7.29 -13.52
C SER A 3 1.28 6.79 -13.33
N HIS A 4 0.29 7.66 -13.22
CA HIS A 4 -1.12 7.29 -13.08
C HIS A 4 -1.67 6.93 -14.45
N LEU A 5 -1.99 5.66 -14.64
CA LEU A 5 -2.57 5.13 -15.88
C LEU A 5 -3.98 4.63 -15.63
N THR A 6 -4.87 4.91 -16.58
CA THR A 6 -6.26 4.49 -16.56
C THR A 6 -6.62 3.70 -17.81
N GLU A 7 -7.86 3.25 -17.92
CA GLU A 7 -8.40 2.59 -19.12
C GLU A 7 -8.33 3.46 -20.38
N THR A 8 -8.17 4.78 -20.24
CA THR A 8 -8.04 5.71 -21.37
C THR A 8 -6.60 5.91 -21.84
N SER A 9 -5.64 5.23 -21.22
CA SER A 9 -4.24 5.31 -21.63
C SER A 9 -4.05 4.78 -23.05
N PRO A 10 -3.27 5.47 -23.91
CA PRO A 10 -2.95 4.97 -25.25
C PRO A 10 -2.12 3.67 -25.24
N LEU A 11 -1.62 3.27 -24.05
CA LEU A 11 -0.94 2.00 -23.86
C LEU A 11 -1.92 0.80 -23.72
N VAL A 12 -3.22 1.04 -23.60
CA VAL A 12 -4.23 -0.02 -23.57
C VAL A 12 -4.43 -0.55 -24.99
N THR A 13 -3.59 -1.49 -25.36
CA THR A 13 -3.63 -2.17 -26.67
C THR A 13 -3.43 -3.68 -26.45
N GLU A 14 -3.95 -4.47 -27.40
CA GLU A 14 -3.77 -5.93 -27.36
C GLU A 14 -2.29 -6.33 -27.45
N GLU A 15 -1.49 -5.60 -28.23
CA GLU A 15 -0.05 -5.80 -28.33
C GLU A 15 0.65 -5.64 -26.97
N ASN A 16 0.37 -4.53 -26.26
CA ASN A 16 0.94 -4.29 -24.95
C ASN A 16 0.43 -5.26 -23.88
N ARG A 17 -0.82 -5.69 -23.98
CA ARG A 17 -1.39 -6.74 -23.11
C ARG A 17 -0.60 -8.03 -23.27
N LYS A 18 -0.39 -8.49 -24.51
CA LYS A 18 0.38 -9.70 -24.81
C LYS A 18 1.81 -9.57 -24.29
N LYS A 19 2.47 -8.45 -24.56
CA LYS A 19 3.84 -8.18 -24.08
C LYS A 19 3.94 -8.25 -22.55
N LEU A 20 3.04 -7.61 -21.81
CA LEU A 20 3.02 -7.67 -20.34
C LEU A 20 2.83 -9.11 -19.86
N PHE A 21 1.92 -9.86 -20.45
CA PHE A 21 1.70 -11.25 -20.08
C PHE A 21 2.94 -12.11 -20.34
N GLU A 22 3.60 -11.95 -21.50
CA GLU A 22 4.83 -12.65 -21.83
C GLU A 22 5.99 -12.30 -20.88
N GLU A 23 6.10 -11.03 -20.44
CA GLU A 23 7.11 -10.60 -19.47
C GLU A 23 6.90 -11.21 -18.08
N TRP A 24 5.65 -11.49 -17.67
CA TRP A 24 5.31 -12.05 -16.37
C TRP A 24 5.30 -13.59 -16.35
N THR A 25 4.98 -14.23 -17.48
CA THR A 25 4.87 -15.68 -17.63
C THR A 25 6.07 -16.48 -17.08
N PRO A 26 7.33 -16.06 -17.25
CA PRO A 26 8.48 -16.81 -16.70
C PRO A 26 8.48 -16.94 -15.16
N TYR A 27 7.71 -16.13 -14.46
CA TYR A 27 7.62 -16.11 -13.00
C TYR A 27 6.38 -16.82 -12.46
N TRP A 28 5.52 -17.35 -13.35
CA TRP A 28 4.24 -17.93 -12.97
C TRP A 28 4.16 -19.43 -13.25
N ASP A 29 3.47 -20.16 -12.39
CA ASP A 29 2.97 -21.49 -12.68
C ASP A 29 1.60 -21.37 -13.36
N LEU A 30 1.57 -21.49 -14.68
CA LEU A 30 0.36 -21.32 -15.49
C LEU A 30 -0.69 -22.43 -15.26
N SER A 31 -0.39 -23.48 -14.50
CA SER A 31 -1.37 -24.49 -14.08
C SER A 31 -2.29 -24.02 -12.95
N LYS A 32 -1.96 -22.89 -12.30
CA LYS A 32 -2.71 -22.35 -11.18
C LYS A 32 -3.91 -21.52 -11.65
N GLN A 33 -4.98 -21.55 -10.86
CA GLN A 33 -6.19 -20.77 -11.10
C GLN A 33 -5.92 -19.25 -11.06
N TYR A 34 -5.06 -18.79 -10.17
CA TYR A 34 -4.67 -17.39 -10.04
C TYR A 34 -3.17 -17.20 -10.24
N LEU A 35 -2.84 -16.16 -10.97
CA LEU A 35 -1.46 -15.73 -11.23
C LEU A 35 -1.27 -14.40 -10.52
N LEU A 36 -0.30 -14.33 -9.60
CA LEU A 36 -0.08 -13.17 -8.75
C LEU A 36 1.06 -12.31 -9.29
N GLU A 37 0.79 -11.03 -9.50
CA GLU A 37 1.80 -10.00 -9.74
C GLU A 37 1.81 -9.00 -8.57
N LYS A 38 2.99 -8.65 -8.06
CA LYS A 38 3.17 -7.71 -6.97
C LYS A 38 4.25 -6.69 -7.27
N SER A 39 3.84 -5.51 -7.74
CA SER A 39 4.71 -4.34 -7.90
C SER A 39 4.07 -3.11 -7.27
N PRO A 40 4.79 -2.38 -6.40
CA PRO A 40 4.24 -1.20 -5.74
C PRO A 40 3.67 -0.13 -6.69
N PRO A 41 4.23 0.12 -7.90
CA PRO A 41 3.65 1.06 -8.87
C PRO A 41 2.24 0.70 -9.35
N ASN A 42 1.81 -0.56 -9.22
CA ASN A 42 0.49 -1.01 -9.66
C ASN A 42 -0.65 -0.34 -8.90
N LEU A 43 -0.36 0.18 -7.68
CA LEU A 43 -1.35 0.91 -6.87
C LEU A 43 -1.99 2.09 -7.64
N VAL A 44 -1.24 2.78 -8.49
CA VAL A 44 -1.72 3.92 -9.30
C VAL A 44 -1.98 3.55 -10.76
N ARG A 45 -2.11 2.25 -11.05
CA ARG A 45 -2.35 1.71 -12.40
C ARG A 45 -3.46 0.67 -12.42
N THR A 46 -4.26 0.57 -11.36
CA THR A 46 -5.30 -0.47 -11.22
C THR A 46 -6.32 -0.41 -12.35
N ARG A 47 -6.79 0.77 -12.75
CA ARG A 47 -7.72 0.94 -13.87
C ARG A 47 -7.11 0.51 -15.20
N PHE A 48 -5.85 0.88 -15.44
CA PHE A 48 -5.10 0.42 -16.63
C PHE A 48 -4.95 -1.10 -16.64
N LEU A 49 -4.55 -1.69 -15.51
CA LEU A 49 -4.39 -3.14 -15.40
C LEU A 49 -5.73 -3.88 -15.57
N GLN A 50 -6.83 -3.35 -15.04
CA GLN A 50 -8.16 -3.92 -15.28
C GLN A 50 -8.56 -3.85 -16.77
N ALA A 51 -8.21 -2.76 -17.47
CA ALA A 51 -8.46 -2.66 -18.91
C ALA A 51 -7.66 -3.67 -19.71
N MET A 52 -6.40 -3.92 -19.30
CA MET A 52 -5.52 -4.93 -19.92
C MET A 52 -5.97 -6.37 -19.58
N PHE A 53 -6.44 -6.60 -18.35
CA PHE A 53 -6.84 -7.90 -17.81
C PHE A 53 -8.19 -7.77 -17.10
N PRO A 54 -9.34 -7.86 -17.84
CA PRO A 54 -10.66 -7.53 -17.31
C PRO A 54 -11.15 -8.37 -16.13
N ASP A 55 -10.59 -9.56 -15.95
CA ASP A 55 -10.95 -10.50 -14.88
C ASP A 55 -9.98 -10.42 -13.68
N SER A 56 -9.16 -9.37 -13.63
CA SER A 56 -8.21 -9.19 -12.55
C SER A 56 -8.89 -8.84 -11.21
N TYR A 57 -8.26 -9.31 -10.12
CA TYR A 57 -8.58 -9.00 -8.74
C TYR A 57 -7.48 -8.13 -8.15
N PHE A 58 -7.86 -7.08 -7.43
CA PHE A 58 -6.92 -6.16 -6.78
C PHE A 58 -7.00 -6.32 -5.27
N ILE A 59 -5.91 -6.78 -4.65
CA ILE A 59 -5.77 -6.84 -3.20
C ILE A 59 -4.77 -5.75 -2.80
N VAL A 60 -5.26 -4.72 -2.14
CA VAL A 60 -4.45 -3.57 -1.72
C VAL A 60 -4.24 -3.61 -0.22
N THR A 61 -2.99 -3.73 0.19
CA THR A 61 -2.62 -3.73 1.61
C THR A 61 -2.19 -2.34 2.03
N LEU A 62 -2.98 -1.71 2.89
CA LEU A 62 -2.62 -0.47 3.57
C LEU A 62 -1.76 -0.79 4.78
N ARG A 63 -0.70 -0.03 4.97
CA ARG A 63 0.15 -0.09 6.17
C ARG A 63 0.44 1.31 6.64
N HIS A 64 0.55 1.49 7.96
CA HIS A 64 0.84 2.80 8.56
C HIS A 64 2.01 3.49 7.86
N PRO A 65 1.84 4.72 7.34
CA PRO A 65 2.84 5.35 6.48
C PRO A 65 4.18 5.63 7.18
N LEU A 66 4.22 5.76 8.51
CA LEU A 66 5.51 5.80 9.23
C LEU A 66 6.28 4.48 9.07
N ALA A 67 5.57 3.34 9.16
CA ALA A 67 6.18 2.01 9.00
C ALA A 67 6.66 1.73 7.57
N VAL A 68 6.15 2.45 6.59
CA VAL A 68 6.62 2.44 5.19
C VAL A 68 7.74 3.45 4.97
N SER A 69 7.60 4.66 5.51
CA SER A 69 8.51 5.78 5.22
C SER A 69 9.86 5.65 5.90
N TYR A 70 9.91 5.15 7.15
CA TYR A 70 11.18 5.01 7.88
C TYR A 70 12.15 4.02 7.22
N PRO A 71 11.77 2.80 6.86
CA PRO A 71 12.68 1.89 6.14
C PRO A 71 13.04 2.40 4.75
N THR A 72 12.10 2.99 4.00
CA THR A 72 12.38 3.57 2.68
C THR A 72 13.42 4.68 2.76
N ARG A 73 13.39 5.50 3.81
CA ARG A 73 14.38 6.53 4.09
C ARG A 73 15.79 5.96 4.24
N ALA A 74 15.90 4.80 4.89
CA ALA A 74 17.19 4.16 5.18
C ALA A 74 17.90 3.61 3.94
N TRP A 75 17.16 3.17 2.91
CA TRP A 75 17.73 2.64 1.67
C TRP A 75 18.49 3.69 0.84
N SER A 76 18.22 4.94 1.08
CA SER A 76 18.83 6.05 0.36
C SER A 76 20.11 6.52 1.06
N LYS A 77 21.19 5.72 1.04
CA LYS A 77 22.50 6.01 1.66
C LYS A 77 23.15 7.33 1.22
N LYS A 78 22.74 7.90 0.10
CA LYS A 78 23.37 9.07 -0.56
C LYS A 78 23.15 10.41 0.15
N TYR A 79 22.27 10.50 1.20
CA TYR A 79 21.93 11.79 1.79
C TYR A 79 21.87 11.76 3.33
N ARG A 80 22.82 12.45 3.95
CA ARG A 80 23.01 12.57 5.41
C ARG A 80 21.88 13.25 6.18
N ILE A 81 20.87 13.85 5.52
CA ILE A 81 19.83 14.64 6.20
C ILE A 81 18.49 13.86 6.15
N TYR A 82 18.37 12.90 7.06
CA TYR A 82 17.23 11.97 7.13
C TYR A 82 15.86 12.64 7.31
N TRP A 83 15.74 13.64 8.17
CA TRP A 83 14.47 14.27 8.50
C TRP A 83 13.86 15.11 7.36
N ARG A 84 14.66 15.64 6.41
CA ARG A 84 14.16 16.41 5.25
C ARG A 84 13.42 15.56 4.22
N ARG A 85 13.64 14.24 4.21
CA ARG A 85 13.03 13.33 3.23
C ARG A 85 11.74 12.70 3.71
N LEU A 86 11.58 12.52 5.03
CA LEU A 86 10.41 11.88 5.60
C LEU A 86 9.10 12.51 5.10
N PRO A 87 8.93 13.86 5.07
CA PRO A 87 7.71 14.47 4.53
C PRO A 87 7.43 14.15 3.06
N ARG A 88 8.48 14.02 2.23
CA ARG A 88 8.31 13.71 0.79
C ARG A 88 7.87 12.26 0.58
N ILE A 89 8.46 11.32 1.31
CA ILE A 89 8.09 9.90 1.23
C ILE A 89 6.65 9.73 1.75
N PHE A 90 6.32 10.42 2.82
CA PHE A 90 4.99 10.43 3.41
C PHE A 90 3.94 11.02 2.46
N GLU A 91 4.24 12.16 1.83
CA GLU A 91 3.39 12.76 0.79
C GLU A 91 3.19 11.80 -0.38
N HIS A 92 4.26 11.14 -0.83
CA HIS A 92 4.17 10.16 -1.92
C HIS A 92 3.22 9.01 -1.55
N TRP A 93 3.33 8.48 -0.31
CA TRP A 93 2.40 7.47 0.17
C TRP A 93 0.95 7.96 0.11
N LEU A 94 0.67 9.16 0.65
CA LEU A 94 -0.67 9.75 0.63
C LEU A 94 -1.21 9.90 -0.79
N VAL A 95 -0.43 10.52 -1.68
CA VAL A 95 -0.88 10.77 -3.08
C VAL A 95 -1.19 9.46 -3.79
N CYS A 96 -0.35 8.43 -3.67
CA CYS A 96 -0.59 7.14 -4.32
C CYS A 96 -1.87 6.47 -3.80
N HIS A 97 -2.11 6.51 -2.49
CA HIS A 97 -3.30 5.90 -1.91
C HIS A 97 -4.57 6.73 -2.16
N GLU A 98 -4.47 8.06 -2.20
CA GLU A 98 -5.60 8.93 -2.61
C GLU A 98 -6.01 8.68 -4.06
N ILE A 99 -5.04 8.50 -4.97
CA ILE A 99 -5.32 8.09 -6.36
C ILE A 99 -6.05 6.75 -6.37
N PHE A 100 -5.56 5.76 -5.62
CA PHE A 100 -6.22 4.47 -5.54
C PHE A 100 -7.66 4.56 -5.02
N LEU A 101 -7.94 5.32 -3.95
CA LEU A 101 -9.30 5.52 -3.45
C LEU A 101 -10.23 6.18 -4.48
N GLN A 102 -9.69 7.07 -5.32
CA GLN A 102 -10.45 7.65 -6.43
C GLN A 102 -10.74 6.63 -7.54
N ASP A 103 -9.77 5.74 -7.81
CA ASP A 103 -9.85 4.73 -8.85
C ASP A 103 -10.70 3.51 -8.44
N GLN A 104 -10.76 3.21 -7.13
CA GLN A 104 -11.44 2.01 -6.59
C GLN A 104 -12.88 1.86 -7.09
N LYS A 105 -13.63 2.94 -7.20
CA LYS A 105 -15.04 2.93 -7.68
C LYS A 105 -15.21 2.48 -9.14
N TYR A 106 -14.13 2.41 -9.90
CA TYR A 106 -14.13 1.92 -11.28
C TYR A 106 -13.65 0.46 -11.39
N LEU A 107 -13.20 -0.12 -10.27
CA LEU A 107 -12.71 -1.50 -10.24
C LEU A 107 -13.85 -2.48 -9.98
N LYS A 108 -13.88 -3.58 -10.72
CA LYS A 108 -14.87 -4.66 -10.54
C LYS A 108 -14.60 -5.45 -9.26
N ASN A 109 -13.34 -5.81 -9.05
CA ASN A 109 -12.91 -6.67 -7.96
C ASN A 109 -11.75 -6.00 -7.21
N ALA A 110 -12.04 -5.34 -6.09
CA ALA A 110 -11.03 -4.70 -5.25
C ALA A 110 -11.29 -5.00 -3.77
N LEU A 111 -10.26 -5.46 -3.06
CA LEU A 111 -10.26 -5.70 -1.62
C LEU A 111 -9.17 -4.87 -0.98
N ILE A 112 -9.54 -4.05 0.00
CA ILE A 112 -8.58 -3.29 0.81
C ILE A 112 -8.37 -4.02 2.14
N LEU A 113 -7.11 -4.23 2.50
CA LEU A 113 -6.71 -4.85 3.74
C LEU A 113 -5.85 -3.88 4.55
N ASN A 114 -6.19 -3.72 5.82
CA ASN A 114 -5.33 -3.01 6.77
C ASN A 114 -4.29 -4.00 7.32
N TYR A 115 -3.01 -3.68 7.16
CA TYR A 115 -1.90 -4.54 7.56
C TYR A 115 -1.88 -4.78 9.08
N GLU A 116 -2.16 -3.76 9.87
CA GLU A 116 -2.15 -3.83 11.33
C GLU A 116 -3.26 -4.76 11.83
N GLN A 117 -4.43 -4.69 11.24
CA GLN A 117 -5.55 -5.59 11.52
C GLN A 117 -5.28 -7.01 11.02
N PHE A 118 -4.68 -7.16 9.82
CA PHE A 118 -4.26 -8.46 9.31
C PHE A 118 -3.28 -9.14 10.26
N VAL A 119 -2.31 -8.40 10.79
CA VAL A 119 -1.31 -8.94 11.72
C VAL A 119 -1.91 -9.30 13.09
N ALA A 120 -2.97 -8.58 13.50
CA ALA A 120 -3.70 -8.88 14.75
C ALA A 120 -4.55 -10.15 14.64
N ASP A 121 -5.15 -10.42 13.48
CA ASP A 121 -5.97 -11.62 13.21
C ASP A 121 -5.71 -12.17 11.80
N PRO A 122 -4.56 -12.83 11.58
CA PRO A 122 -4.17 -13.34 10.27
C PRO A 122 -5.17 -14.33 9.66
N SER A 123 -5.79 -15.16 10.50
CA SER A 123 -6.71 -16.21 10.06
C SER A 123 -7.97 -15.61 9.44
N ASN A 124 -8.60 -14.64 10.10
CA ASN A 124 -9.78 -13.97 9.60
C ASN A 124 -9.50 -13.23 8.30
N TYR A 125 -8.38 -12.49 8.24
CA TYR A 125 -8.03 -11.75 7.03
C TYR A 125 -7.61 -12.65 5.86
N THR A 126 -6.98 -13.78 6.13
CA THR A 126 -6.68 -14.79 5.10
C THR A 126 -7.99 -15.38 4.55
N ASN A 127 -8.97 -15.70 5.41
CA ASN A 127 -10.27 -16.18 4.98
C ASN A 127 -11.01 -15.13 4.11
N LYS A 128 -10.97 -13.85 4.48
CA LYS A 128 -11.51 -12.76 3.62
C LYS A 128 -10.89 -12.74 2.22
N ILE A 129 -9.58 -13.03 2.10
CA ILE A 129 -8.92 -13.13 0.80
C ILE A 129 -9.42 -14.35 0.03
N TYR A 130 -9.56 -15.51 0.68
CA TYR A 130 -10.09 -16.70 0.02
C TYR A 130 -11.52 -16.51 -0.45
N ASP A 131 -12.38 -15.96 0.40
CA ASP A 131 -13.78 -15.64 0.06
C ASP A 131 -13.85 -14.67 -1.13
N PHE A 132 -13.04 -13.61 -1.11
CA PHE A 132 -12.95 -12.63 -2.19
C PHE A 132 -12.52 -13.25 -3.52
N LEU A 133 -11.63 -14.23 -3.49
CA LEU A 133 -11.13 -14.93 -4.67
C LEU A 133 -11.97 -16.16 -5.05
N GLY A 134 -12.99 -16.53 -4.25
CA GLY A 134 -13.76 -17.75 -4.47
C GLY A 134 -12.92 -19.03 -4.29
N LEU A 135 -11.92 -18.98 -3.42
CA LEU A 135 -11.05 -20.12 -3.11
C LEU A 135 -11.49 -20.83 -1.83
N SER A 136 -11.28 -22.13 -1.77
CA SER A 136 -11.45 -22.88 -0.52
C SER A 136 -10.40 -22.46 0.49
N PRO A 137 -10.78 -22.27 1.79
CA PRO A 137 -9.82 -21.94 2.84
C PRO A 137 -8.71 -22.97 2.96
N PHE A 138 -7.48 -22.50 3.05
CA PHE A 138 -6.31 -23.32 3.30
C PHE A 138 -5.74 -23.00 4.70
N PRO A 139 -5.45 -23.98 5.55
CA PRO A 139 -4.93 -23.73 6.89
C PRO A 139 -3.62 -22.95 6.83
N ASN A 140 -3.60 -21.75 7.40
CA ASN A 140 -2.40 -20.93 7.49
C ASN A 140 -1.86 -20.98 8.92
N ASN A 141 -0.75 -21.69 9.11
CA ASN A 141 -0.06 -21.81 10.40
C ASN A 141 1.11 -20.82 10.54
N GLN A 142 1.24 -19.84 9.65
CA GLN A 142 2.33 -18.87 9.72
C GLN A 142 2.13 -17.91 10.90
N LYS A 143 3.12 -17.86 11.78
CA LYS A 143 3.17 -16.87 12.85
C LYS A 143 3.54 -15.52 12.29
N VAL A 144 2.66 -14.53 12.38
CA VAL A 144 2.92 -13.16 12.00
C VAL A 144 3.35 -12.35 13.22
N LEU A 145 4.46 -11.61 13.11
CA LEU A 145 4.97 -10.78 14.21
C LEU A 145 4.17 -9.47 14.30
N SER A 146 3.35 -9.32 15.33
CA SER A 146 2.52 -8.14 15.58
C SER A 146 3.31 -6.86 15.92
N SER A 147 4.56 -7.01 16.38
CA SER A 147 5.36 -5.89 16.90
C SER A 147 6.20 -5.14 15.85
N VAL A 148 6.07 -5.48 14.56
CA VAL A 148 6.97 -4.96 13.50
C VAL A 148 6.92 -3.43 13.36
N ASN A 149 5.77 -2.81 13.64
CA ASN A 149 5.62 -1.35 13.51
C ASN A 149 6.17 -0.58 14.72
N LYS A 150 6.24 -1.19 15.92
CA LYS A 150 6.64 -0.52 17.18
C LYS A 150 7.96 0.23 17.08
N LYS A 151 8.97 -0.34 16.41
CA LYS A 151 10.25 0.35 16.21
C LYS A 151 10.13 1.66 15.43
N TYR A 152 9.21 1.76 14.49
CA TYR A 152 9.01 2.96 13.67
C TYR A 152 8.21 4.01 14.44
N PHE A 153 7.29 3.58 15.27
CA PHE A 153 6.54 4.47 16.18
C PHE A 153 7.48 5.07 17.23
N SER A 154 8.34 4.26 17.85
CA SER A 154 9.37 4.75 18.76
C SER A 154 10.37 5.72 18.09
N MET A 155 10.70 5.50 16.80
CA MET A 155 11.52 6.46 16.03
C MET A 155 10.79 7.78 15.81
N TRP A 156 9.48 7.74 15.55
CA TRP A 156 8.66 8.94 15.40
C TRP A 156 8.55 9.72 16.70
N GLU A 157 8.31 9.07 17.83
CA GLU A 157 8.28 9.70 19.15
C GLU A 157 9.63 10.38 19.48
N LYS A 158 10.74 9.74 19.13
CA LYS A 158 12.07 10.32 19.26
C LYS A 158 12.25 11.55 18.37
N ASP A 159 11.81 11.46 17.11
CA ASP A 159 11.87 12.59 16.16
C ASP A 159 11.03 13.76 16.65
N GLN A 160 9.87 13.55 17.27
CA GLN A 160 9.03 14.61 17.87
C GLN A 160 9.73 15.37 19.00
N LYS A 161 10.57 14.70 19.79
CA LYS A 161 11.32 15.29 20.92
C LYS A 161 12.58 16.03 20.48
N GLY A 162 13.08 15.81 19.29
CA GLY A 162 14.28 16.45 18.77
C GLY A 162 14.05 17.91 18.37
N PHE A 163 15.06 18.77 18.46
CA PHE A 163 14.93 20.18 18.13
C PHE A 163 14.52 20.43 16.66
N LEU A 164 15.32 19.97 15.70
CA LEU A 164 15.04 20.14 14.27
C LEU A 164 13.99 19.13 13.76
N SER A 165 14.10 17.87 14.19
CA SER A 165 13.15 16.83 13.80
C SER A 165 11.75 17.08 14.38
N GLY A 166 11.66 17.62 15.61
CA GLY A 166 10.39 17.99 16.23
C GLY A 166 9.68 19.13 15.50
N PHE A 167 10.43 20.11 14.95
CA PHE A 167 9.83 21.13 14.08
C PHE A 167 9.21 20.48 12.82
N VAL A 168 9.95 19.56 12.17
CA VAL A 168 9.45 18.84 11.00
C VAL A 168 8.26 17.97 11.36
N ALA A 169 8.30 17.26 12.51
CA ALA A 169 7.20 16.42 12.97
C ALA A 169 5.90 17.23 13.18
N ARG A 170 5.98 18.36 13.87
CA ARG A 170 4.82 19.25 14.04
C ARG A 170 4.25 19.74 12.70
N ARG A 171 5.12 20.09 11.75
CA ARG A 171 4.70 20.50 10.41
C ARG A 171 4.06 19.35 9.63
N MET A 172 4.55 18.12 9.81
CA MET A 172 3.94 16.92 9.21
C MET A 172 2.55 16.65 9.79
N ILE A 173 2.39 16.72 11.09
CA ILE A 173 1.09 16.58 11.76
C ILE A 173 0.11 17.61 11.19
N SER A 174 0.46 18.90 11.24
CA SER A 174 -0.40 19.98 10.73
C SER A 174 -0.80 19.80 9.26
N ARG A 175 0.09 19.24 8.44
CA ARG A 175 -0.14 19.10 6.99
C ARG A 175 -0.87 17.82 6.61
N PHE A 176 -0.62 16.73 7.31
CA PHE A 176 -1.00 15.39 6.83
C PHE A 176 -2.06 14.70 7.68
N GLU A 177 -2.29 15.12 8.93
CA GLU A 177 -3.15 14.42 9.88
C GLU A 177 -4.57 14.22 9.33
N THR A 178 -5.22 15.27 8.84
CA THR A 178 -6.59 15.20 8.30
C THR A 178 -6.68 14.26 7.09
N ARG A 179 -5.68 14.29 6.21
CA ARG A 179 -5.62 13.39 5.04
C ARG A 179 -5.39 11.94 5.48
N LEU A 180 -4.54 11.75 6.48
CA LEU A 180 -4.18 10.43 7.00
C LEU A 180 -5.34 9.75 7.72
N ASN A 181 -6.14 10.53 8.46
CA ASN A 181 -7.31 10.03 9.16
C ASN A 181 -8.34 9.37 8.22
N ARG A 182 -8.39 9.75 6.95
CA ARG A 182 -9.23 9.11 5.93
C ARG A 182 -8.83 7.65 5.66
N PHE A 183 -7.61 7.28 5.98
CA PHE A 183 -7.07 5.91 5.86
C PHE A 183 -7.08 5.15 7.19
N GLY A 184 -7.73 5.70 8.23
CA GLY A 184 -7.79 5.09 9.56
C GLY A 184 -6.51 5.23 10.39
N TYR A 185 -5.53 6.04 9.93
CA TYR A 185 -4.25 6.25 10.63
C TYR A 185 -4.13 7.65 11.22
N SER A 186 -3.18 7.82 12.14
CA SER A 186 -2.87 9.11 12.76
C SER A 186 -1.37 9.30 13.02
N LEU A 187 -0.88 10.52 12.94
CA LEU A 187 0.47 10.90 13.39
C LEU A 187 0.49 11.34 14.87
N VAL A 188 -0.67 11.61 15.44
CA VAL A 188 -0.85 11.97 16.87
C VAL A 188 -1.04 10.69 17.68
N ASP A 189 -1.95 9.83 17.27
CA ASP A 189 -2.18 8.50 17.82
C ASP A 189 -1.66 7.44 16.83
N VAL A 190 -0.38 7.12 16.92
CA VAL A 190 0.29 6.24 15.96
C VAL A 190 -0.13 4.78 16.03
N GLU A 191 -0.82 4.37 17.09
CA GLU A 191 -1.36 3.02 17.22
C GLU A 191 -2.75 2.87 16.58
N ARG A 192 -3.37 3.99 16.21
CA ARG A 192 -4.65 4.00 15.52
C ARG A 192 -4.54 3.31 14.16
N ALA A 193 -5.39 2.31 13.93
CA ALA A 193 -5.49 1.54 12.70
C ALA A 193 -6.94 1.13 12.46
N ASP A 194 -7.81 2.12 12.20
CA ASP A 194 -9.23 1.89 11.92
C ASP A 194 -9.41 1.37 10.49
N SER A 195 -10.53 0.72 10.22
CA SER A 195 -10.96 0.43 8.86
C SER A 195 -11.20 1.75 8.12
N ILE A 196 -10.93 1.76 6.82
CA ILE A 196 -11.30 2.88 5.96
C ILE A 196 -12.81 3.01 6.02
N ALA A 197 -13.33 4.22 6.31
CA ALA A 197 -14.74 4.50 6.16
C ALA A 197 -15.12 4.34 4.67
N GLU A 198 -16.16 3.54 4.43
CA GLU A 198 -16.76 3.35 3.10
C GLU A 198 -17.33 4.67 2.54
#